data_ba0ad141b596be9c2fdc96d30c7ad73f
#
_entry.id   ba0ad141b596be9c2fdc96d30c7ad73f
#
_cell.length_a   1.000
_cell.length_b   1.000
_cell.length_c   1.000
_cell.angle_alpha   90.00
_cell.angle_beta   90.00
_cell.angle_gamma   90.00
#
_symmetry.space_group_name_H-M   'P 1'
#
loop_
_entity.id
_entity.type
_entity.pdbx_description
1 polymer ?
#
loop_
_entity_poly.entity_id
_entity_poly.type
_entity_poly.pdbx_seq_one_letter_code
_entity_poly.pdbx_strand_id
1 'polypeptide(L)'
;MTPNEIFASVRMSPKIADNAGMKYSGYQMIDAFNDIMNVVYNTLSTMNSDLLWKKEDVYLDGGEGLLPEDFLMVVSVKDADGNALTPSGKSFDPGRYTYRIEGNSILSDNETLSVSYKPYFTDLRYDEIDDDLDIPTFFKPLLKRYLILSLTSTADNEDADVLLRLQSDVRQLVSGRGYTEVSVDTGDRGTWAGAI
;
A
#
# COMPACT_ATOMS: atom_id res chain seq x y z
N MET A 1 8.18 6.33 12.59
CA MET A 1 7.92 7.69 12.02
C MET A 1 6.44 7.96 12.12
N THR A 2 6.04 8.93 12.92
CA THR A 2 4.62 9.22 13.13
C THR A 2 4.14 10.40 12.27
N PRO A 3 2.84 10.49 11.94
CA PRO A 3 2.24 11.67 11.30
C PRO A 3 2.52 12.95 12.10
N ASN A 4 2.42 12.91 13.43
CA ASN A 4 2.64 14.06 14.30
C ASN A 4 4.05 14.64 14.17
N GLU A 5 5.09 13.81 14.03
CA GLU A 5 6.44 14.27 13.73
C GLU A 5 6.56 15.03 12.41
N ILE A 6 5.81 14.58 11.38
CA ILE A 6 5.76 15.24 10.07
C ILE A 6 5.04 16.57 10.22
N PHE A 7 3.88 16.60 10.86
CA PHE A 7 3.08 17.81 11.10
C PHE A 7 3.87 18.87 11.88
N ALA A 8 4.52 18.48 12.96
CA ALA A 8 5.40 19.38 13.73
C ALA A 8 6.51 19.99 12.85
N SER A 9 7.15 19.13 12.02
CA SER A 9 8.20 19.58 11.10
C SER A 9 7.68 20.51 9.98
N VAL A 10 6.42 20.32 9.53
CA VAL A 10 5.75 21.18 8.55
C VAL A 10 5.43 22.54 9.18
N ARG A 11 4.85 22.58 10.38
CA ARG A 11 4.54 23.80 11.12
C ARG A 11 5.75 24.69 11.33
N MET A 12 6.91 24.08 11.62
CA MET A 12 8.19 24.78 11.79
C MET A 12 8.81 25.26 10.47
N SER A 13 8.27 24.87 9.33
CA SER A 13 8.79 25.30 8.03
C SER A 13 8.62 26.82 7.84
N PRO A 14 9.65 27.53 7.34
CA PRO A 14 9.52 28.97 7.05
C PRO A 14 8.40 29.33 6.07
N LYS A 15 8.01 28.38 5.19
CA LYS A 15 6.91 28.56 4.23
C LYS A 15 5.54 28.54 4.91
N ILE A 16 5.40 27.77 5.97
CA ILE A 16 4.15 27.66 6.75
C ILE A 16 4.13 28.67 7.88
N ALA A 17 5.24 28.75 8.66
CA ALA A 17 5.39 29.64 9.79
C ALA A 17 4.22 29.60 10.80
N ASP A 18 3.76 28.37 11.11
CA ASP A 18 2.59 28.11 11.98
C ASP A 18 3.00 27.42 13.29
N ASN A 19 4.03 27.95 13.96
CA ASN A 19 4.57 27.36 15.19
C ASN A 19 3.53 27.24 16.31
N ALA A 20 2.52 28.09 16.30
CA ALA A 20 1.44 28.08 17.29
C ALA A 20 0.25 27.16 16.88
N GLY A 21 0.27 26.58 15.68
CA GLY A 21 -0.81 25.72 15.17
C GLY A 21 -2.13 26.44 14.93
N MET A 22 -2.08 27.75 14.67
CA MET A 22 -3.27 28.59 14.51
C MET A 22 -3.67 28.80 13.05
N LYS A 23 -2.74 28.64 12.11
CA LYS A 23 -2.97 28.89 10.69
C LYS A 23 -3.65 27.72 10.01
N TYR A 24 -3.24 26.50 10.35
CA TYR A 24 -3.83 25.28 9.82
C TYR A 24 -4.30 24.39 10.98
N SER A 25 -5.56 24.00 10.95
CA SER A 25 -6.13 23.09 11.93
C SER A 25 -5.50 21.68 11.80
N GLY A 26 -5.58 20.88 12.86
CA GLY A 26 -5.15 19.47 12.81
C GLY A 26 -5.91 18.68 11.74
N TYR A 27 -7.21 18.93 11.58
CA TYR A 27 -8.04 18.28 10.56
C TYR A 27 -7.59 18.63 9.13
N GLN A 28 -7.29 19.91 8.83
CA GLN A 28 -6.78 20.28 7.51
C GLN A 28 -5.44 19.62 7.18
N MET A 29 -4.58 19.44 8.18
CA MET A 29 -3.33 18.74 8.00
C MET A 29 -3.52 17.25 7.76
N ILE A 30 -4.49 16.63 8.45
CA ILE A 30 -4.85 15.22 8.28
C ILE A 30 -5.45 15.00 6.89
N ASP A 31 -6.40 15.81 6.46
CA ASP A 31 -7.03 15.69 5.14
C ASP A 31 -5.99 15.78 4.02
N ALA A 32 -5.14 16.82 4.05
CA ALA A 32 -4.06 16.98 3.07
C ALA A 32 -3.03 15.82 3.13
N PHE A 33 -2.78 15.28 4.32
CA PHE A 33 -1.90 14.13 4.50
C PHE A 33 -2.51 12.85 3.93
N ASN A 34 -3.80 12.62 4.15
CA ASN A 34 -4.53 11.47 3.61
C ASN A 34 -4.50 11.46 2.08
N ASP A 35 -4.74 12.61 1.43
CA ASP A 35 -4.64 12.74 -0.02
C ASP A 35 -3.24 12.35 -0.54
N ILE A 36 -2.20 12.85 0.12
CA ILE A 36 -0.82 12.54 -0.22
C ILE A 36 -0.52 11.05 -0.04
N MET A 37 -0.93 10.46 1.08
CA MET A 37 -0.70 9.04 1.37
C MET A 37 -1.46 8.13 0.42
N ASN A 38 -2.68 8.48 0.05
CA ASN A 38 -3.45 7.76 -0.99
C ASN A 38 -2.69 7.72 -2.33
N VAL A 39 -2.11 8.84 -2.76
CA VAL A 39 -1.30 8.87 -3.99
C VAL A 39 -0.03 8.03 -3.83
N VAL A 40 0.65 8.09 -2.69
CA VAL A 40 1.85 7.28 -2.42
C VAL A 40 1.53 5.79 -2.47
N TYR A 41 0.50 5.32 -1.73
CA TYR A 41 0.11 3.92 -1.71
C TYR A 41 -0.35 3.42 -3.08
N ASN A 42 -1.19 4.18 -3.79
CA ASN A 42 -1.62 3.83 -5.14
C ASN A 42 -0.45 3.74 -6.11
N THR A 43 0.53 4.66 -6.00
CA THR A 43 1.73 4.63 -6.84
C THR A 43 2.56 3.38 -6.55
N LEU A 44 2.83 3.08 -5.27
CA LEU A 44 3.60 1.91 -4.84
C LEU A 44 2.89 0.60 -5.19
N SER A 45 1.56 0.56 -5.11
CA SER A 45 0.77 -0.62 -5.50
C SER A 45 0.86 -0.93 -6.99
N THR A 46 0.97 0.10 -7.85
CA THR A 46 1.15 -0.07 -9.31
C THR A 46 2.59 -0.40 -9.69
N MET A 47 3.55 -0.14 -8.81
CA MET A 47 4.94 -0.56 -8.99
C MET A 47 5.09 -2.00 -8.47
N ASN A 48 5.96 -2.80 -9.07
CA ASN A 48 6.34 -4.11 -8.53
C ASN A 48 7.31 -3.96 -7.34
N SER A 49 6.95 -3.11 -6.38
CA SER A 49 7.73 -2.86 -5.17
C SER A 49 7.18 -3.68 -4.02
N ASP A 50 8.07 -4.26 -3.22
CA ASP A 50 7.76 -5.00 -2.01
C ASP A 50 7.65 -4.11 -0.75
N LEU A 51 7.85 -2.81 -0.89
CA LEU A 51 7.92 -1.85 0.23
C LEU A 51 6.68 -1.81 1.13
N LEU A 52 5.52 -2.13 0.58
CA LEU A 52 4.25 -2.15 1.31
C LEU A 52 3.69 -3.56 1.49
N TRP A 53 4.44 -4.61 1.11
CA TRP A 53 3.90 -5.96 1.24
C TRP A 53 3.72 -6.30 2.71
N LYS A 54 2.52 -6.78 3.02
CA LYS A 54 2.19 -7.37 4.31
C LYS A 54 2.03 -8.87 4.16
N LYS A 55 2.21 -9.57 5.27
CA LYS A 55 2.02 -11.01 5.34
C LYS A 55 1.22 -11.34 6.59
N GLU A 56 0.11 -12.04 6.40
CA GLU A 56 -0.74 -12.49 7.48
C GLU A 56 -1.16 -13.95 7.29
N ASP A 57 -1.37 -14.64 8.41
CA ASP A 57 -1.91 -15.98 8.40
C ASP A 57 -3.44 -15.91 8.57
N VAL A 58 -4.15 -16.44 7.58
CA VAL A 58 -5.60 -16.50 7.53
C VAL A 58 -6.05 -17.89 7.91
N TYR A 59 -6.89 -18.00 8.93
CA TYR A 59 -7.50 -19.25 9.37
C TYR A 59 -8.82 -19.45 8.64
N LEU A 60 -9.03 -20.66 8.10
CA LEU A 60 -10.22 -21.01 7.36
C LEU A 60 -11.14 -21.90 8.21
N ASP A 61 -12.40 -21.53 8.27
CA ASP A 61 -13.47 -22.35 8.86
C ASP A 61 -14.41 -22.82 7.74
N GLY A 62 -14.55 -24.13 7.61
CA GLY A 62 -15.35 -24.70 6.52
C GLY A 62 -14.82 -24.41 5.10
N GLY A 63 -13.53 -24.11 4.98
CA GLY A 63 -12.89 -23.77 3.70
C GLY A 63 -12.93 -22.29 3.31
N GLU A 64 -13.41 -21.41 4.19
CA GLU A 64 -13.48 -19.97 4.00
C GLU A 64 -12.79 -19.23 5.13
N GLY A 65 -11.99 -18.20 4.80
CA GLY A 65 -11.34 -17.30 5.76
C GLY A 65 -11.47 -15.85 5.33
N LEU A 66 -11.51 -14.94 6.30
CA LEU A 66 -11.56 -13.49 6.03
C LEU A 66 -10.17 -12.96 5.72
N LEU A 67 -10.07 -12.17 4.66
CA LEU A 67 -8.86 -11.41 4.34
C LEU A 67 -8.70 -10.21 5.29
N PRO A 68 -7.47 -9.69 5.46
CA PRO A 68 -7.22 -8.49 6.24
C PRO A 68 -8.07 -7.30 5.80
N GLU A 69 -8.42 -6.42 6.75
CA GLU A 69 -9.28 -5.26 6.46
C GLU A 69 -8.68 -4.31 5.43
N ASP A 70 -7.35 -4.18 5.41
CA ASP A 70 -6.61 -3.32 4.47
C ASP A 70 -6.17 -4.06 3.18
N PHE A 71 -6.70 -5.26 2.92
CA PHE A 71 -6.36 -6.04 1.73
C PHE A 71 -6.78 -5.34 0.44
N LEU A 72 -5.81 -5.10 -0.46
CA LEU A 72 -6.06 -4.58 -1.81
C LEU A 72 -5.85 -5.65 -2.87
N MET A 73 -4.71 -6.33 -2.85
CA MET A 73 -4.34 -7.28 -3.89
C MET A 73 -3.40 -8.36 -3.35
N VAL A 74 -3.70 -9.61 -3.68
CA VAL A 74 -2.83 -10.74 -3.35
C VAL A 74 -1.53 -10.69 -4.16
N VAL A 75 -0.44 -11.00 -3.47
CA VAL A 75 0.90 -11.19 -4.05
C VAL A 75 1.22 -12.67 -4.14
N SER A 76 1.04 -13.41 -3.05
CA SER A 76 1.20 -14.87 -3.00
C SER A 76 0.38 -15.46 -1.87
N VAL A 77 -0.03 -16.71 -2.06
CA VAL A 77 -0.69 -17.52 -1.03
C VAL A 77 0.09 -18.80 -0.86
N LYS A 78 0.33 -19.20 0.38
CA LYS A 78 1.04 -20.43 0.73
C LYS A 78 0.24 -21.22 1.76
N ASP A 79 0.36 -22.55 1.72
CA ASP A 79 -0.17 -23.41 2.77
C ASP A 79 0.72 -23.36 4.05
N ALA A 80 0.31 -24.10 5.08
CA ALA A 80 1.04 -24.19 6.34
C ALA A 80 2.45 -24.82 6.18
N ASP A 81 2.67 -25.62 5.15
CA ASP A 81 3.94 -26.24 4.82
C ASP A 81 4.85 -25.31 3.99
N GLY A 82 4.36 -24.14 3.59
CA GLY A 82 5.08 -23.14 2.78
C GLY A 82 4.99 -23.36 1.27
N ASN A 83 4.17 -24.30 0.79
CA ASN A 83 3.96 -24.53 -0.63
C ASN A 83 3.09 -23.42 -1.21
N ALA A 84 3.46 -22.91 -2.39
CA ALA A 84 2.69 -21.90 -3.07
C ALA A 84 1.40 -22.49 -3.68
N LEU A 85 0.28 -21.78 -3.47
CA LEU A 85 -1.01 -22.11 -4.07
C LEU A 85 -1.24 -21.28 -5.33
N THR A 86 -1.98 -21.84 -6.29
CA THR A 86 -2.37 -21.15 -7.51
C THR A 86 -3.85 -20.69 -7.46
N PRO A 87 -4.20 -19.53 -8.06
CA PRO A 87 -5.59 -19.10 -8.10
C PRO A 87 -6.44 -20.08 -8.93
N SER A 88 -7.60 -20.51 -8.40
CA SER A 88 -8.57 -21.33 -9.13
C SER A 88 -9.54 -20.46 -9.93
N GLY A 89 -10.04 -20.99 -11.07
CA GLY A 89 -11.11 -20.33 -11.83
C GLY A 89 -12.45 -20.35 -11.10
N LYS A 90 -13.33 -19.39 -11.43
CA LYS A 90 -14.65 -19.21 -10.78
C LYS A 90 -15.58 -20.44 -10.83
N SER A 91 -15.33 -21.38 -11.74
CA SER A 91 -16.20 -22.54 -11.98
C SER A 91 -15.79 -23.81 -11.22
N PHE A 92 -14.71 -23.76 -10.45
CA PHE A 92 -14.19 -24.93 -9.72
C PHE A 92 -14.03 -24.59 -8.26
N ASP A 93 -14.45 -25.49 -7.38
CA ASP A 93 -14.13 -25.39 -5.97
C ASP A 93 -12.61 -25.47 -5.78
N PRO A 94 -12.02 -24.59 -4.97
CA PRO A 94 -10.60 -24.62 -4.73
C PRO A 94 -10.23 -25.90 -3.98
N GLY A 95 -9.21 -26.60 -4.45
CA GLY A 95 -8.64 -27.78 -3.79
C GLY A 95 -7.43 -27.40 -2.93
N ARG A 96 -6.72 -28.44 -2.41
CA ARG A 96 -5.58 -28.29 -1.49
C ARG A 96 -4.44 -27.42 -2.06
N TYR A 97 -4.25 -27.39 -3.38
CA TYR A 97 -3.17 -26.63 -4.02
C TYR A 97 -3.65 -25.34 -4.70
N THR A 98 -4.89 -24.97 -4.45
CA THR A 98 -5.50 -23.81 -5.08
C THR A 98 -6.25 -22.97 -4.08
N TYR A 99 -6.45 -21.69 -4.42
CA TYR A 99 -7.29 -20.77 -3.65
C TYR A 99 -8.18 -19.95 -4.58
N ARG A 100 -9.23 -19.35 -4.04
CA ARG A 100 -10.09 -18.38 -4.74
C ARG A 100 -10.40 -17.22 -3.80
N ILE A 101 -10.43 -16.00 -4.34
CA ILE A 101 -10.86 -14.82 -3.60
C ILE A 101 -12.25 -14.44 -4.07
N GLU A 102 -13.17 -14.28 -3.14
CA GLU A 102 -14.55 -13.83 -3.37
C GLU A 102 -14.88 -12.69 -2.39
N GLY A 103 -14.99 -11.45 -2.93
CA GLY A 103 -15.18 -10.28 -2.07
C GLY A 103 -14.02 -10.11 -1.08
N ASN A 104 -14.32 -10.18 0.20
CA ASN A 104 -13.33 -10.08 1.29
C ASN A 104 -12.97 -11.45 1.90
N SER A 105 -13.29 -12.54 1.23
CA SER A 105 -12.99 -13.90 1.70
C SER A 105 -12.01 -14.60 0.77
N ILE A 106 -11.20 -15.49 1.35
CA ILE A 106 -10.37 -16.46 0.64
C ILE A 106 -10.89 -17.87 0.89
N LEU A 107 -10.99 -18.65 -0.18
CA LEU A 107 -11.47 -20.02 -0.13
C LEU A 107 -10.34 -20.98 -0.51
N SER A 108 -10.23 -22.10 0.23
CA SER A 108 -9.28 -23.20 -0.02
C SER A 108 -9.67 -24.41 0.83
N ASP A 109 -9.17 -25.60 0.46
CA ASP A 109 -9.29 -26.82 1.31
C ASP A 109 -8.28 -26.88 2.46
N ASN A 110 -7.46 -25.85 2.64
CA ASN A 110 -6.48 -25.77 3.72
C ASN A 110 -7.12 -25.16 4.99
N GLU A 111 -6.61 -25.51 6.16
CA GLU A 111 -7.07 -24.93 7.44
C GLU A 111 -6.44 -23.55 7.70
N THR A 112 -5.23 -23.32 7.20
CA THR A 112 -4.49 -22.08 7.38
C THR A 112 -3.74 -21.74 6.10
N LEU A 113 -3.80 -20.45 5.74
CA LEU A 113 -3.08 -19.90 4.60
C LEU A 113 -2.22 -18.73 5.05
N SER A 114 -0.99 -18.68 4.56
CA SER A 114 -0.13 -17.51 4.70
C SER A 114 -0.27 -16.64 3.47
N VAL A 115 -0.95 -15.51 3.62
CA VAL A 115 -1.29 -14.58 2.54
C VAL A 115 -0.32 -13.40 2.55
N SER A 116 0.43 -13.25 1.46
CA SER A 116 1.19 -12.02 1.21
C SER A 116 0.37 -11.13 0.28
N TYR A 117 0.21 -9.86 0.65
CA TYR A 117 -0.68 -8.95 -0.06
C TYR A 117 -0.14 -7.51 -0.07
N LYS A 118 -0.70 -6.71 -0.98
CA LYS A 118 -0.52 -5.26 -0.99
C LYS A 118 -1.71 -4.64 -0.27
N PRO A 119 -1.48 -3.81 0.77
CA PRO A 119 -2.56 -3.09 1.45
C PRO A 119 -3.00 -1.85 0.65
N TYR A 120 -4.22 -1.39 0.87
CA TYR A 120 -4.59 -0.01 0.58
C TYR A 120 -4.29 0.89 1.79
N PHE A 121 -4.21 2.19 1.56
CA PHE A 121 -4.06 3.15 2.65
C PHE A 121 -5.43 3.36 3.32
N THR A 122 -5.45 3.18 4.64
CA THR A 122 -6.61 3.58 5.46
C THR A 122 -6.40 5.01 5.92
N ASP A 123 -7.41 5.85 5.73
CA ASP A 123 -7.33 7.26 6.10
C ASP A 123 -6.99 7.42 7.58
N LEU A 124 -5.96 8.21 7.83
CA LEU A 124 -5.50 8.56 9.17
C LEU A 124 -6.59 9.32 9.92
N ARG A 125 -6.84 8.93 11.16
CA ARG A 125 -7.74 9.62 12.09
C ARG A 125 -6.95 10.47 13.08
N TYR A 126 -7.66 11.39 13.73
CA TYR A 126 -7.02 12.33 14.66
C TYR A 126 -6.40 11.65 15.88
N ASP A 127 -6.96 10.54 16.34
CA ASP A 127 -6.50 9.73 17.47
C ASP A 127 -5.32 8.81 17.11
N GLU A 128 -5.00 8.65 15.82
CA GLU A 128 -3.95 7.78 15.29
C GLU A 128 -2.67 8.55 14.88
N ILE A 129 -2.63 9.87 15.09
CA ILE A 129 -1.50 10.73 14.63
C ILE A 129 -0.16 10.43 15.28
N ASP A 130 -0.16 9.75 16.42
CA ASP A 130 1.03 9.34 17.16
C ASP A 130 1.44 7.89 16.85
N ASP A 131 0.67 7.15 16.06
CA ASP A 131 0.99 5.80 15.63
C ASP A 131 2.05 5.80 14.53
N ASP A 132 2.86 4.75 14.47
CA ASP A 132 3.88 4.62 13.44
C ASP A 132 3.24 4.32 12.07
N LEU A 133 3.71 5.05 11.05
CA LEU A 133 3.33 4.81 9.66
C LEU A 133 4.01 3.55 9.12
N ASP A 134 3.24 2.72 8.43
CA ASP A 134 3.72 1.53 7.70
C ASP A 134 4.46 1.90 6.40
N ILE A 135 5.26 2.96 6.42
CA ILE A 135 6.02 3.43 5.27
C ILE A 135 7.48 3.72 5.70
N PRO A 136 8.48 3.39 4.88
CA PRO A 136 9.87 3.63 5.21
C PRO A 136 10.18 5.10 5.52
N THR A 137 11.04 5.32 6.51
CA THR A 137 11.38 6.67 7.00
C THR A 137 12.01 7.59 5.95
N PHE A 138 12.57 7.03 4.88
CA PHE A 138 13.13 7.83 3.79
C PHE A 138 12.07 8.58 2.96
N PHE A 139 10.78 8.27 3.13
CA PHE A 139 9.69 9.07 2.57
C PHE A 139 9.45 10.39 3.32
N LYS A 140 9.94 10.53 4.57
CA LYS A 140 9.69 11.71 5.41
C LYS A 140 9.96 13.07 4.71
N PRO A 141 11.09 13.26 4.01
CA PRO A 141 11.34 14.53 3.29
C PRO A 141 10.34 14.79 2.16
N LEU A 142 9.92 13.73 1.46
CA LEU A 142 8.95 13.81 0.38
C LEU A 142 7.57 14.18 0.94
N LEU A 143 7.09 13.47 1.96
CA LEU A 143 5.80 13.73 2.61
C LEU A 143 5.75 15.16 3.17
N LYS A 144 6.81 15.61 3.86
CA LYS A 144 6.91 16.99 4.36
C LYS A 144 6.80 18.01 3.22
N ARG A 145 7.54 17.80 2.13
CA ARG A 145 7.53 18.73 0.97
C ARG A 145 6.15 18.86 0.38
N TYR A 146 5.47 17.75 0.14
CA TYR A 146 4.17 17.74 -0.49
C TYR A 146 3.05 18.22 0.42
N LEU A 147 3.13 17.96 1.72
CA LEU A 147 2.20 18.52 2.68
C LEU A 147 2.32 20.07 2.76
N ILE A 148 3.54 20.61 2.69
CA ILE A 148 3.74 22.06 2.57
C ILE A 148 3.12 22.59 1.27
N LEU A 149 3.32 21.93 0.16
CA LEU A 149 2.77 22.36 -1.14
C LEU A 149 1.25 22.31 -1.13
N SER A 150 0.63 21.23 -0.67
CA SER A 150 -0.83 21.12 -0.58
C SER A 150 -1.44 22.20 0.33
N LEU A 151 -0.86 22.45 1.50
CA LEU A 151 -1.36 23.48 2.42
C LEU A 151 -1.15 24.93 1.93
N THR A 152 -0.23 25.16 0.97
CA THR A 152 0.05 26.50 0.43
C THR A 152 -0.49 26.72 -0.97
N SER A 153 -1.01 25.70 -1.62
CA SER A 153 -1.69 25.81 -2.92
C SER A 153 -2.98 26.63 -2.78
N THR A 154 -3.23 27.50 -3.74
CA THR A 154 -4.32 28.47 -3.67
C THR A 154 -5.40 28.28 -4.73
N ALA A 155 -5.26 27.29 -5.62
CA ALA A 155 -6.19 27.05 -6.72
C ALA A 155 -6.40 25.56 -6.98
N ASP A 156 -7.65 25.15 -7.22
CA ASP A 156 -8.05 23.74 -7.46
C ASP A 156 -7.24 23.02 -8.56
N ASN A 157 -6.76 23.77 -9.56
CA ASN A 157 -5.94 23.20 -10.64
C ASN A 157 -4.47 22.95 -10.23
N GLU A 158 -3.97 23.67 -9.24
CA GLU A 158 -2.60 23.49 -8.73
C GLU A 158 -2.49 22.21 -7.88
N ASP A 159 -3.57 21.82 -7.19
CA ASP A 159 -3.58 20.59 -6.37
C ASP A 159 -3.46 19.34 -7.23
N ALA A 160 -4.13 19.27 -8.37
CA ALA A 160 -3.98 18.16 -9.31
C ALA A 160 -2.54 18.02 -9.84
N ASP A 161 -1.90 19.16 -10.17
CA ASP A 161 -0.50 19.18 -10.61
C ASP A 161 0.47 18.77 -9.50
N VAL A 162 0.18 19.13 -8.25
CA VAL A 162 0.98 18.74 -7.07
C VAL A 162 0.93 17.22 -6.90
N LEU A 163 -0.24 16.61 -6.98
CA LEU A 163 -0.40 15.15 -6.82
C LEU A 163 0.21 14.36 -7.98
N LEU A 164 0.14 14.87 -9.22
CA LEU A 164 0.82 14.26 -10.37
C LEU A 164 2.35 14.29 -10.23
N ARG A 165 2.90 15.40 -9.73
CA ARG A 165 4.34 15.50 -9.43
C ARG A 165 4.75 14.57 -8.31
N LEU A 166 3.93 14.45 -7.26
CA LEU A 166 4.15 13.50 -6.18
C LEU A 166 4.28 12.07 -6.72
N GLN A 167 3.37 11.66 -7.60
CA GLN A 167 3.41 10.33 -8.21
C GLN A 167 4.74 10.07 -8.95
N SER A 168 5.22 11.06 -9.70
CA SER A 168 6.51 10.99 -10.39
C SER A 168 7.69 10.90 -9.43
N ASP A 169 7.68 11.74 -8.38
CA ASP A 169 8.75 11.77 -7.38
C ASP A 169 8.81 10.49 -6.55
N VAL A 170 7.65 9.86 -6.23
CA VAL A 170 7.57 8.55 -5.57
C VAL A 170 8.24 7.48 -6.45
N ARG A 171 7.89 7.42 -7.73
CA ARG A 171 8.48 6.46 -8.67
C ARG A 171 10.00 6.63 -8.75
N GLN A 172 10.46 7.86 -8.89
CA GLN A 172 11.89 8.17 -8.95
C GLN A 172 12.63 7.82 -7.66
N LEU A 173 12.04 8.11 -6.50
CA LEU A 173 12.61 7.82 -5.19
C LEU A 173 12.82 6.32 -4.99
N VAL A 174 11.85 5.50 -5.38
CA VAL A 174 11.89 4.05 -5.25
C VAL A 174 12.86 3.43 -6.26
N SER A 175 12.75 3.80 -7.54
CA SER A 175 13.64 3.29 -8.60
C SER A 175 15.11 3.68 -8.38
N GLY A 176 15.38 4.89 -7.89
CA GLY A 176 16.73 5.37 -7.61
C GLY A 176 17.43 4.69 -6.43
N ARG A 177 16.70 3.95 -5.59
CA ARG A 177 17.27 3.20 -4.46
C ARG A 177 17.51 1.72 -4.75
N GLY A 178 17.32 1.27 -6.00
CA GLY A 178 17.55 -0.12 -6.38
C GLY A 178 16.51 -1.10 -5.80
N TYR A 179 15.35 -0.63 -5.38
CA TYR A 179 14.18 -1.48 -5.22
C TYR A 179 13.74 -1.92 -6.61
N THR A 180 14.52 -2.87 -7.17
CA THR A 180 14.27 -3.47 -8.47
C THR A 180 12.93 -4.20 -8.41
N GLU A 181 12.18 -4.10 -9.51
CA GLU A 181 11.03 -4.95 -9.78
C GLU A 181 11.35 -6.38 -9.37
N VAL A 182 10.74 -6.85 -8.29
CA VAL A 182 10.73 -8.28 -8.01
C VAL A 182 9.91 -8.86 -9.16
N SER A 183 10.59 -9.47 -10.12
CA SER A 183 9.90 -10.28 -11.11
C SER A 183 9.15 -11.34 -10.33
N VAL A 184 7.82 -11.23 -10.26
CA VAL A 184 6.98 -12.35 -9.87
C VAL A 184 7.31 -13.42 -10.90
N ASP A 185 8.05 -14.43 -10.46
CA ASP A 185 8.36 -15.60 -11.26
C ASP A 185 7.00 -16.29 -11.54
N THR A 186 6.34 -15.84 -12.60
CA THR A 186 5.19 -16.52 -13.18
C THR A 186 5.80 -17.74 -13.86
N GLY A 187 5.95 -18.78 -13.04
CA GLY A 187 6.59 -20.04 -13.38
C GLY A 187 6.40 -20.40 -14.84
N ASP A 188 7.50 -20.60 -15.46
CA ASP A 188 7.75 -21.04 -16.84
C ASP A 188 6.51 -21.60 -17.55
N ARG A 189 5.90 -20.81 -18.40
CA ARG A 189 4.93 -21.31 -19.39
C ARG A 189 5.75 -22.11 -20.39
N GLY A 190 5.94 -23.38 -20.05
CA GLY A 190 6.52 -24.34 -20.95
C GLY A 190 5.90 -24.19 -22.34
N THR A 191 6.66 -23.70 -23.27
CA THR A 191 6.35 -23.70 -24.69
C THR A 191 6.18 -25.14 -25.12
N TRP A 192 4.93 -25.56 -25.29
CA TRP A 192 4.62 -26.77 -26.03
C TRP A 192 4.95 -26.48 -27.49
N ALA A 193 6.21 -26.69 -27.85
CA ALA A 193 6.59 -26.86 -29.24
C ALA A 193 6.06 -28.21 -29.69
N GLY A 194 4.94 -28.21 -30.40
CA GLY A 194 4.44 -29.38 -31.10
C GLY A 194 5.47 -29.84 -32.10
N ALA A 195 5.98 -31.06 -31.89
CA ALA A 195 6.67 -31.80 -32.93
C ALA A 195 5.64 -32.61 -33.68
N ILE A 196 5.62 -32.42 -34.99
CA ILE A 196 4.92 -33.24 -36.00
C ILE A 196 5.46 -34.67 -36.02
#